data_bf2afa54b715f50b66dc381b81686177
#
_entry.id   bf2afa54b715f50b66dc381b81686177
#
_cell.length_a   1.000
_cell.length_b   1.000
_cell.length_c   1.000
_cell.angle_alpha   90.00
_cell.angle_beta   90.00
_cell.angle_gamma   90.00
#
_symmetry.space_group_name_H-M   'P 1'
#
loop_
_entity.id
_entity.type
_entity.pdbx_description
1 polymer ?
#
loop_
_entity_poly.entity_id
_entity_poly.type
_entity_poly.pdbx_seq_one_letter_code
_entity_poly.pdbx_strand_id
1 'polypeptide(L)'
;PTPEDVTKFAEAIKVKGADGKDIEIDKEAIASISPVLMKHKMTPEAASELVGAYAAYAAQAQVKAQTAHMEQVKAVRDASIKEFGEDLPRMAKEANAGGKAIFGKLWNTLRGIPEFCNQPDVIRGLAAHGRSISNDQGTGGDGGGNNSDDGQFSADGWINSSNKKGRSTATDVE
;
A
#
# COMPACT_ATOMS: atom_id res chain seq x y z
N PRO A 1 7.19 -12.54 39.74
CA PRO A 1 6.70 -11.17 39.69
C PRO A 1 5.18 -11.16 39.85
N THR A 2 4.66 -10.30 40.70
CA THR A 2 3.23 -10.07 40.83
C THR A 2 2.73 -9.24 39.61
N PRO A 3 1.43 -9.21 39.33
CA PRO A 3 0.89 -8.35 38.26
C PRO A 3 1.25 -6.86 38.48
N GLU A 4 1.31 -6.40 39.75
CA GLU A 4 1.72 -5.03 40.06
C GLU A 4 3.20 -4.78 39.73
N ASP A 5 4.09 -5.76 39.99
CA ASP A 5 5.50 -5.63 39.67
C ASP A 5 5.70 -5.53 38.14
N VAL A 6 4.94 -6.32 37.38
CA VAL A 6 4.97 -6.29 35.91
C VAL A 6 4.52 -4.93 35.37
N THR A 7 3.44 -4.37 35.95
CA THR A 7 2.94 -3.05 35.52
C THR A 7 3.96 -1.96 35.83
N LYS A 8 4.52 -1.93 37.05
CA LYS A 8 5.54 -0.95 37.42
C LYS A 8 6.79 -1.04 36.57
N PHE A 9 7.22 -2.28 36.23
CA PHE A 9 8.36 -2.49 35.38
C PHE A 9 8.09 -1.99 33.95
N ALA A 10 6.90 -2.29 33.40
CA ALA A 10 6.50 -1.84 32.06
C ALA A 10 6.41 -0.29 31.97
N GLU A 11 5.89 0.36 33.01
CA GLU A 11 5.80 1.84 33.09
C GLU A 11 7.17 2.52 33.20
N ALA A 12 8.17 1.83 33.76
CA ALA A 12 9.53 2.34 33.87
C ALA A 12 10.31 2.26 32.55
N ILE A 13 9.85 1.46 31.57
CA ILE A 13 10.48 1.35 30.27
C ILE A 13 10.15 2.60 29.46
N LYS A 14 11.18 3.39 29.12
CA LYS A 14 11.07 4.58 28.28
C LYS A 14 12.03 4.45 27.10
N VAL A 15 11.49 4.46 25.90
CA VAL A 15 12.30 4.38 24.68
C VAL A 15 12.45 5.77 24.08
N LYS A 16 13.69 6.14 23.79
CA LYS A 16 14.00 7.39 23.09
C LYS A 16 14.23 7.15 21.61
N GLY A 17 13.66 8.03 20.79
CA GLY A 17 13.93 8.07 19.36
C GLY A 17 15.34 8.58 19.06
N ALA A 18 15.73 8.49 17.78
CA ALA A 18 16.99 9.02 17.30
C ALA A 18 17.13 10.54 17.51
N ASP A 19 16.01 11.25 17.64
CA ASP A 19 15.92 12.68 17.94
C ASP A 19 15.94 12.99 19.45
N GLY A 20 16.10 11.97 20.31
CA GLY A 20 16.13 12.08 21.76
C GLY A 20 14.77 12.24 22.43
N LYS A 21 13.67 12.28 21.65
CA LYS A 21 12.30 12.34 22.19
C LYS A 21 11.81 10.96 22.57
N ASP A 22 10.90 10.92 23.56
CA ASP A 22 10.27 9.66 23.94
C ASP A 22 9.37 9.15 22.79
N ILE A 23 9.58 7.90 22.41
CA ILE A 23 8.69 7.20 21.47
C ILE A 23 7.54 6.62 22.26
N GLU A 24 6.32 6.88 21.81
CA GLU A 24 5.13 6.21 22.34
C GLU A 24 5.17 4.74 21.94
N ILE A 25 5.29 3.86 22.94
CA ILE A 25 5.33 2.41 22.74
C ILE A 25 3.98 1.85 23.16
N ASP A 26 3.54 0.82 22.46
CA ASP A 26 2.39 0.03 22.86
C ASP A 26 2.62 -0.59 24.24
N LYS A 27 1.91 -0.05 25.22
CA LYS A 27 2.01 -0.47 26.63
C LYS A 27 1.58 -1.93 26.83
N GLU A 28 0.63 -2.43 26.05
CA GLU A 28 0.20 -3.82 26.11
C GLU A 28 1.30 -4.76 25.61
N ALA A 29 1.97 -4.38 24.53
CA ALA A 29 3.12 -5.12 24.02
C ALA A 29 4.25 -5.18 25.05
N ILE A 30 4.59 -4.05 25.70
CA ILE A 30 5.61 -4.01 26.76
C ILE A 30 5.19 -4.86 27.95
N ALA A 31 3.93 -4.75 28.40
CA ALA A 31 3.43 -5.54 29.51
C ALA A 31 3.51 -7.05 29.23
N SER A 32 3.28 -7.46 28.00
CA SER A 32 3.33 -8.88 27.59
C SER A 32 4.72 -9.49 27.67
N ILE A 33 5.77 -8.72 27.40
CA ILE A 33 7.17 -9.17 27.45
C ILE A 33 7.85 -8.94 28.80
N SER A 34 7.33 -8.02 29.61
CA SER A 34 7.90 -7.64 30.92
C SER A 34 8.15 -8.83 31.86
N PRO A 35 7.27 -9.85 31.97
CA PRO A 35 7.54 -11.03 32.80
C PRO A 35 8.80 -11.78 32.39
N VAL A 36 9.07 -11.85 31.09
CA VAL A 36 10.27 -12.52 30.54
C VAL A 36 11.52 -11.70 30.88
N LEU A 37 11.47 -10.38 30.68
CA LEU A 37 12.58 -9.48 30.98
C LEU A 37 12.94 -9.53 32.48
N MET A 38 11.94 -9.50 33.37
CA MET A 38 12.10 -9.61 34.81
C MET A 38 12.66 -10.98 35.22
N LYS A 39 12.21 -12.08 34.61
CA LYS A 39 12.75 -13.42 34.85
C LYS A 39 14.25 -13.48 34.58
N HIS A 40 14.73 -12.76 33.58
CA HIS A 40 16.14 -12.65 33.23
C HIS A 40 16.87 -11.54 34.01
N LYS A 41 16.25 -10.99 35.07
CA LYS A 41 16.81 -9.94 35.94
C LYS A 41 17.26 -8.69 35.16
N MET A 42 16.58 -8.40 34.05
CA MET A 42 16.84 -7.19 33.28
C MET A 42 16.36 -5.96 34.05
N THR A 43 17.17 -4.91 34.06
CA THR A 43 16.73 -3.63 34.65
C THR A 43 15.84 -2.89 33.66
N PRO A 44 14.98 -1.94 34.11
CA PRO A 44 14.16 -1.12 33.21
C PRO A 44 15.01 -0.35 32.18
N GLU A 45 16.20 0.09 32.53
CA GLU A 45 17.13 0.79 31.65
C GLU A 45 17.62 -0.14 30.53
N ALA A 46 18.12 -1.34 30.88
CA ALA A 46 18.54 -2.34 29.90
C ALA A 46 17.38 -2.79 29.01
N ALA A 47 16.17 -2.92 29.57
CA ALA A 47 14.97 -3.21 28.81
C ALA A 47 14.62 -2.06 27.84
N SER A 48 14.76 -0.81 28.25
CA SER A 48 14.55 0.36 27.40
C SER A 48 15.53 0.40 26.22
N GLU A 49 16.80 0.09 26.45
CA GLU A 49 17.80 0.00 25.37
C GLU A 49 17.48 -1.12 24.39
N LEU A 50 17.10 -2.30 24.87
CA LEU A 50 16.73 -3.44 24.03
C LEU A 50 15.49 -3.14 23.17
N VAL A 51 14.43 -2.61 23.80
CA VAL A 51 13.19 -2.24 23.10
C VAL A 51 13.46 -1.12 22.10
N GLY A 52 14.30 -0.15 22.46
CA GLY A 52 14.71 0.93 21.54
C GLY A 52 15.48 0.42 20.34
N ALA A 53 16.44 -0.47 20.53
CA ALA A 53 17.18 -1.10 19.44
C ALA A 53 16.26 -1.91 18.51
N TYR A 54 15.31 -2.66 19.09
CA TYR A 54 14.33 -3.41 18.32
C TYR A 54 13.38 -2.49 17.53
N ALA A 55 12.89 -1.42 18.16
CA ALA A 55 12.03 -0.43 17.49
C ALA A 55 12.76 0.24 16.30
N ALA A 56 14.03 0.61 16.48
CA ALA A 56 14.86 1.16 15.41
C ALA A 56 15.05 0.16 14.26
N TYR A 57 15.33 -1.10 14.58
CA TYR A 57 15.45 -2.18 13.59
C TYR A 57 14.13 -2.38 12.83
N ALA A 58 13.00 -2.46 13.54
CA ALA A 58 11.69 -2.63 12.93
C ALA A 58 11.33 -1.47 12.00
N ALA A 59 11.61 -0.22 12.39
CA ALA A 59 11.41 0.96 11.56
C ALA A 59 12.26 0.89 10.27
N GLN A 60 13.54 0.52 10.37
CA GLN A 60 14.40 0.34 9.21
C GLN A 60 13.90 -0.79 8.28
N ALA A 61 13.46 -1.91 8.85
CA ALA A 61 12.91 -3.03 8.09
C ALA A 61 11.64 -2.60 7.34
N GLN A 62 10.76 -1.81 7.97
CA GLN A 62 9.56 -1.29 7.35
C GLN A 62 9.89 -0.35 6.18
N VAL A 63 10.82 0.59 6.38
CA VAL A 63 11.27 1.51 5.30
C VAL A 63 11.84 0.71 4.13
N LYS A 64 12.68 -0.29 4.42
CA LYS A 64 13.28 -1.15 3.40
C LYS A 64 12.22 -1.95 2.63
N ALA A 65 11.22 -2.50 3.33
CA ALA A 65 10.11 -3.22 2.70
C ALA A 65 9.25 -2.29 1.82
N GLN A 66 8.96 -1.06 2.28
CA GLN A 66 8.24 -0.07 1.49
C GLN A 66 9.02 0.34 0.24
N THR A 67 10.33 0.58 0.36
CA THR A 67 11.18 0.92 -0.78
C THR A 67 11.19 -0.21 -1.81
N ALA A 68 11.40 -1.45 -1.38
CA ALA A 68 11.39 -2.62 -2.25
C ALA A 68 10.03 -2.79 -2.97
N HIS A 69 8.92 -2.59 -2.25
CA HIS A 69 7.58 -2.60 -2.83
C HIS A 69 7.39 -1.51 -3.89
N MET A 70 7.82 -0.28 -3.62
CA MET A 70 7.75 0.82 -4.59
C MET A 70 8.60 0.56 -5.83
N GLU A 71 9.79 -0.01 -5.66
CA GLU A 71 10.65 -0.41 -6.78
C GLU A 71 10.00 -1.50 -7.64
N GLN A 72 9.33 -2.48 -7.02
CA GLN A 72 8.60 -3.51 -7.73
C GLN A 72 7.43 -2.92 -8.52
N VAL A 73 6.61 -2.06 -7.92
CA VAL A 73 5.51 -1.36 -8.61
C VAL A 73 6.04 -0.56 -9.80
N LYS A 74 7.15 0.16 -9.59
CA LYS A 74 7.80 0.92 -10.66
C LYS A 74 8.28 0.02 -11.79
N ALA A 75 8.94 -1.09 -11.47
CA ALA A 75 9.45 -2.03 -12.48
C ALA A 75 8.32 -2.60 -13.35
N VAL A 76 7.20 -3.00 -12.74
CA VAL A 76 6.02 -3.50 -13.46
C VAL A 76 5.43 -2.42 -14.37
N ARG A 77 5.32 -1.19 -13.89
CA ARG A 77 4.86 -0.04 -14.68
C ARG A 77 5.78 0.25 -15.87
N ASP A 78 7.09 0.32 -15.62
CA ASP A 78 8.08 0.60 -16.65
C ASP A 78 8.07 -0.50 -17.74
N ALA A 79 7.82 -1.76 -17.34
CA ALA A 79 7.63 -2.87 -18.28
C ALA A 79 6.42 -2.64 -19.20
N SER A 80 5.28 -2.21 -18.65
CA SER A 80 4.09 -1.90 -19.46
C SER A 80 4.29 -0.69 -20.37
N ILE A 81 4.97 0.37 -19.89
CA ILE A 81 5.31 1.51 -20.73
C ILE A 81 6.22 1.10 -21.88
N LYS A 82 7.22 0.28 -21.62
CA LYS A 82 8.14 -0.23 -22.62
C LYS A 82 7.44 -1.11 -23.66
N GLU A 83 6.49 -1.94 -23.21
CA GLU A 83 5.79 -2.87 -24.09
C GLU A 83 4.76 -2.18 -25.00
N PHE A 84 3.95 -1.29 -24.41
CA PHE A 84 2.82 -0.69 -25.13
C PHE A 84 3.11 0.70 -25.69
N GLY A 85 4.13 1.41 -25.18
CA GLY A 85 4.51 2.72 -25.68
C GLY A 85 3.33 3.69 -25.78
N GLU A 86 3.13 4.27 -26.96
CA GLU A 86 2.04 5.20 -27.28
C GLU A 86 0.66 4.55 -27.24
N ASP A 87 0.56 3.22 -27.36
CA ASP A 87 -0.70 2.49 -27.27
C ASP A 87 -1.20 2.31 -25.83
N LEU A 88 -0.38 2.56 -24.82
CA LEU A 88 -0.73 2.32 -23.43
C LEU A 88 -2.04 2.99 -22.99
N PRO A 89 -2.35 4.26 -23.35
CA PRO A 89 -3.63 4.87 -22.99
C PRO A 89 -4.85 4.14 -23.57
N ARG A 90 -4.74 3.71 -24.84
CA ARG A 90 -5.79 2.93 -25.50
C ARG A 90 -5.97 1.57 -24.82
N MET A 91 -4.85 0.85 -24.59
CA MET A 91 -4.86 -0.45 -23.93
C MET A 91 -5.43 -0.37 -22.51
N ALA A 92 -5.09 0.67 -21.76
CA ALA A 92 -5.63 0.90 -20.42
C ALA A 92 -7.15 1.14 -20.42
N LYS A 93 -7.68 1.92 -21.39
CA LYS A 93 -9.12 2.13 -21.56
C LYS A 93 -9.85 0.82 -21.87
N GLU A 94 -9.33 0.06 -22.82
CA GLU A 94 -9.88 -1.25 -23.21
C GLU A 94 -9.81 -2.24 -22.04
N ALA A 95 -8.68 -2.29 -21.31
CA ALA A 95 -8.50 -3.14 -20.12
C ALA A 95 -9.48 -2.78 -19.00
N ASN A 96 -9.75 -1.50 -18.81
CA ASN A 96 -10.75 -1.08 -17.82
C ASN A 96 -12.17 -1.56 -18.20
N ALA A 97 -12.54 -1.49 -19.46
CA ALA A 97 -13.82 -2.02 -19.95
C ALA A 97 -13.89 -3.55 -19.74
N GLY A 98 -12.85 -4.28 -20.11
CA GLY A 98 -12.76 -5.72 -19.91
C GLY A 98 -12.77 -6.11 -18.44
N GLY A 99 -12.04 -5.38 -17.59
CA GLY A 99 -12.03 -5.60 -16.15
C GLY A 99 -13.40 -5.39 -15.50
N LYS A 100 -14.11 -4.33 -15.88
CA LYS A 100 -15.49 -4.08 -15.42
C LYS A 100 -16.43 -5.22 -15.83
N ALA A 101 -16.30 -5.72 -17.05
CA ALA A 101 -17.15 -6.79 -17.56
C ALA A 101 -16.89 -8.12 -16.87
N ILE A 102 -15.62 -8.47 -16.63
CA ILE A 102 -15.23 -9.74 -16.00
C ILE A 102 -15.50 -9.72 -14.48
N PHE A 103 -15.07 -8.65 -13.80
CA PHE A 103 -15.04 -8.61 -12.34
C PHE A 103 -16.18 -7.79 -11.72
N GLY A 104 -16.97 -7.06 -12.49
CA GLY A 104 -18.06 -6.24 -11.99
C GLY A 104 -17.60 -5.25 -10.90
N LYS A 105 -18.29 -5.26 -9.75
CA LYS A 105 -17.95 -4.38 -8.62
C LYS A 105 -16.57 -4.63 -8.03
N LEU A 106 -16.05 -5.85 -8.11
CA LEU A 106 -14.72 -6.22 -7.60
C LEU A 106 -13.60 -5.48 -8.35
N TRP A 107 -13.87 -5.08 -9.60
CA TRP A 107 -12.92 -4.32 -10.40
C TRP A 107 -12.45 -3.03 -9.73
N ASN A 108 -13.34 -2.35 -8.99
CA ASN A 108 -12.97 -1.13 -8.27
C ASN A 108 -11.88 -1.36 -7.21
N THR A 109 -11.83 -2.55 -6.61
CA THR A 109 -10.78 -2.95 -5.68
C THR A 109 -9.52 -3.37 -6.43
N LEU A 110 -9.66 -4.24 -7.43
CA LEU A 110 -8.53 -4.79 -8.18
C LEU A 110 -7.73 -3.72 -8.93
N ARG A 111 -8.40 -2.75 -9.54
CA ARG A 111 -7.73 -1.64 -10.23
C ARG A 111 -6.94 -0.72 -9.29
N GLY A 112 -7.17 -0.82 -7.99
CA GLY A 112 -6.40 -0.11 -6.96
C GLY A 112 -5.12 -0.84 -6.54
N ILE A 113 -4.82 -2.02 -7.10
CA ILE A 113 -3.62 -2.81 -6.83
C ILE A 113 -2.64 -2.60 -7.98
N PRO A 114 -1.60 -1.74 -7.80
CA PRO A 114 -0.71 -1.36 -8.89
C PRO A 114 0.05 -2.55 -9.48
N GLU A 115 0.45 -3.52 -8.65
CA GLU A 115 1.17 -4.72 -9.07
C GLU A 115 0.33 -5.62 -9.97
N PHE A 116 -0.98 -5.58 -9.82
CA PHE A 116 -1.91 -6.32 -10.67
C PHE A 116 -2.22 -5.54 -11.96
N CYS A 117 -2.70 -4.29 -11.80
CA CYS A 117 -3.19 -3.51 -12.94
C CYS A 117 -2.11 -3.08 -13.92
N ASN A 118 -0.87 -2.90 -13.46
CA ASN A 118 0.24 -2.50 -14.31
C ASN A 118 0.97 -3.69 -14.97
N GLN A 119 0.57 -4.92 -14.72
CA GLN A 119 1.16 -6.09 -15.36
C GLN A 119 0.82 -6.09 -16.86
N PRO A 120 1.82 -6.18 -17.76
CA PRO A 120 1.57 -6.19 -19.21
C PRO A 120 0.59 -7.27 -19.65
N ASP A 121 0.71 -8.49 -19.09
CA ASP A 121 -0.17 -9.61 -19.42
C ASP A 121 -1.62 -9.36 -18.97
N VAL A 122 -1.81 -8.75 -17.79
CA VAL A 122 -3.13 -8.39 -17.30
C VAL A 122 -3.76 -7.32 -18.19
N ILE A 123 -3.01 -6.26 -18.54
CA ILE A 123 -3.47 -5.22 -19.45
C ILE A 123 -3.86 -5.82 -20.79
N ARG A 124 -3.01 -6.67 -21.36
CA ARG A 124 -3.23 -7.32 -22.66
C ARG A 124 -4.48 -8.20 -22.65
N GLY A 125 -4.63 -9.05 -21.63
CA GLY A 125 -5.77 -9.95 -21.50
C GLY A 125 -7.09 -9.20 -21.32
N LEU A 126 -7.10 -8.23 -20.40
CA LEU A 126 -8.29 -7.40 -20.17
C LEU A 126 -8.65 -6.52 -21.36
N ALA A 127 -7.65 -5.94 -22.05
CA ALA A 127 -7.89 -5.14 -23.24
C ALA A 127 -8.45 -5.97 -24.41
N ALA A 128 -7.95 -7.19 -24.59
CA ALA A 128 -8.51 -8.10 -25.61
C ALA A 128 -10.00 -8.39 -25.36
N HIS A 129 -10.37 -8.65 -24.10
CA HIS A 129 -11.77 -8.84 -23.70
C HIS A 129 -12.60 -7.57 -23.88
N GLY A 130 -12.08 -6.42 -23.48
CA GLY A 130 -12.75 -5.12 -23.64
C GLY A 130 -13.05 -4.80 -25.12
N ARG A 131 -12.11 -5.10 -26.03
CA ARG A 131 -12.33 -4.95 -27.48
C ARG A 131 -13.43 -5.88 -28.01
N SER A 132 -13.46 -7.14 -27.57
CA SER A 132 -14.50 -8.09 -28.04
C SER A 132 -15.90 -7.59 -27.68
N ILE A 133 -16.10 -7.09 -26.45
CA ILE A 133 -17.38 -6.55 -26.01
C ILE A 133 -17.78 -5.31 -26.82
N SER A 134 -16.82 -4.42 -27.08
CA SER A 134 -17.10 -3.18 -27.83
C SER A 134 -17.47 -3.48 -29.29
N ASN A 135 -16.88 -4.51 -29.89
CA ASN A 135 -17.21 -4.93 -31.25
C ASN A 135 -18.59 -5.61 -31.33
N ASP A 136 -18.96 -6.39 -30.32
CA ASP A 136 -20.29 -7.04 -30.28
C ASP A 136 -21.44 -6.01 -30.10
N GLN A 137 -21.19 -4.88 -29.45
CA GLN A 137 -22.15 -3.80 -29.30
C GLN A 137 -22.34 -2.96 -30.59
N GLY A 138 -21.39 -3.04 -31.52
CA GLY A 138 -21.42 -2.28 -32.77
C GLY A 138 -22.29 -2.88 -33.88
N THR A 139 -22.82 -4.10 -33.72
CA THR A 139 -23.64 -4.79 -34.74
C THR A 139 -25.14 -4.84 -34.42
N GLY A 140 -25.61 -4.22 -33.34
CA GLY A 140 -27.01 -4.23 -32.92
C GLY A 140 -27.47 -2.86 -32.41
N GLY A 141 -28.14 -2.07 -33.29
CA GLY A 141 -29.21 -1.09 -32.99
C GLY A 141 -28.97 -0.04 -31.89
N ASP A 142 -28.91 1.17 -32.35
CA ASP A 142 -29.43 2.41 -31.71
C ASP A 142 -30.06 2.20 -30.31
N GLY A 143 -29.27 2.46 -29.28
CA GLY A 143 -29.68 2.43 -27.88
C GLY A 143 -28.77 3.36 -27.07
N GLY A 144 -29.07 4.69 -27.15
CA GLY A 144 -28.39 5.72 -26.40
C GLY A 144 -28.48 5.50 -24.91
N GLY A 145 -27.42 4.96 -24.36
CA GLY A 145 -27.12 4.90 -22.92
C GLY A 145 -25.93 5.78 -22.63
N ASN A 146 -26.17 7.08 -22.53
CA ASN A 146 -25.21 8.08 -22.11
C ASN A 146 -24.97 7.91 -20.59
N ASN A 147 -24.21 6.91 -20.19
CA ASN A 147 -23.67 6.81 -18.83
C ASN A 147 -22.32 7.54 -18.81
N SER A 148 -22.42 8.86 -18.74
CA SER A 148 -21.33 9.78 -18.43
C SER A 148 -20.93 9.66 -16.93
N ASP A 149 -20.50 8.47 -16.51
CA ASP A 149 -19.73 8.29 -15.28
C ASP A 149 -18.25 8.00 -15.64
N ASP A 150 -17.83 8.60 -16.75
CA ASP A 150 -16.41 8.67 -17.18
C ASP A 150 -15.65 9.74 -16.39
N GLY A 151 -15.97 9.87 -15.09
CA GLY A 151 -15.22 10.70 -14.17
C GLY A 151 -13.74 10.29 -14.18
N GLN A 152 -12.97 10.96 -15.06
CA GLN A 152 -11.52 11.05 -15.00
C GLN A 152 -10.75 9.72 -15.02
N PHE A 153 -11.01 8.88 -16.01
CA PHE A 153 -10.07 7.83 -16.34
C PHE A 153 -9.01 8.39 -17.31
N SER A 154 -8.04 9.13 -16.79
CA SER A 154 -6.82 9.42 -17.55
C SER A 154 -5.84 8.25 -17.36
N ALA A 155 -5.11 7.89 -18.41
CA ALA A 155 -4.02 6.92 -18.31
C ALA A 155 -3.03 7.32 -17.17
N ASP A 156 -2.85 8.62 -16.94
CA ASP A 156 -2.08 9.19 -15.85
C ASP A 156 -2.69 8.90 -14.47
N GLY A 157 -4.00 8.83 -14.34
CA GLY A 157 -4.68 8.48 -13.08
C GLY A 157 -4.52 7.01 -12.71
N TRP A 158 -4.48 6.11 -13.69
CA TRP A 158 -4.26 4.69 -13.48
C TRP A 158 -2.81 4.40 -13.10
N ILE A 159 -1.91 5.06 -13.80
CA ILE A 159 -0.47 4.97 -13.59
C ILE A 159 0.00 5.72 -12.34
N ASN A 160 -0.70 6.79 -11.93
CA ASN A 160 -0.30 7.68 -10.83
C ASN A 160 -1.14 7.56 -9.54
N SER A 161 -2.14 6.69 -9.48
CA SER A 161 -2.97 6.53 -8.27
C SER A 161 -2.19 6.06 -7.05
N SER A 162 -1.01 5.46 -7.25
CA SER A 162 -0.09 5.08 -6.17
C SER A 162 0.64 6.27 -5.52
N ASN A 163 0.67 7.45 -6.17
CA ASN A 163 1.42 8.61 -5.65
C ASN A 163 0.57 9.56 -4.78
N LYS A 164 -0.77 9.40 -4.72
CA LYS A 164 -1.64 10.31 -3.95
C LYS A 164 -1.79 9.96 -2.46
N LYS A 165 -1.43 8.76 -2.02
CA LYS A 165 -1.51 8.38 -0.59
C LYS A 165 -0.29 8.76 0.24
N GLY A 166 0.77 9.28 -0.37
CA GLY A 166 2.01 9.69 0.31
C GLY A 166 2.15 11.20 0.59
N ARG A 167 1.14 12.02 0.24
CA ARG A 167 1.20 13.48 0.42
C ARG A 167 0.06 13.99 1.29
N SER A 168 0.04 13.61 2.53
CA SER A 168 -0.69 14.34 3.57
C SER A 168 -0.02 14.05 4.90
N THR A 169 0.86 14.92 5.26
CA THR A 169 1.11 15.57 6.55
C THR A 169 2.50 16.21 6.51
N ALA A 170 2.64 17.31 5.77
CA ALA A 170 3.55 18.35 6.17
C ALA A 170 2.63 19.50 6.61
N THR A 171 2.40 19.56 7.90
CA THR A 171 1.77 20.69 8.57
C THR A 171 2.73 21.87 8.49
N ASP A 172 2.34 22.89 7.76
CA ASP A 172 2.89 24.23 7.93
C ASP A 172 2.67 24.65 9.39
N VAL A 173 3.75 24.91 10.09
CA VAL A 173 3.74 25.63 11.36
C VAL A 173 4.59 26.87 11.10
N GLU A 174 3.89 28.00 10.96
CA GLU A 174 4.44 29.31 11.23
C GLU A 174 4.78 29.47 12.72
#